data_34b6b63fb3c6d63194858be477edcc37
#
_entry.id   34b6b63fb3c6d63194858be477edcc37
#
_cell.length_a   1.000
_cell.length_b   1.000
_cell.length_c   1.000
_cell.angle_alpha   90.00
_cell.angle_beta   90.00
_cell.angle_gamma   90.00
#
_symmetry.space_group_name_H-M   'P 1'
#
loop_
_entity.id
_entity.type
_entity.pdbx_description
1 polymer ?
#
loop_
_entity_poly.entity_id
_entity_poly.type
_entity_poly.pdbx_seq_one_letter_code
_entity_poly.pdbx_strand_id
1 'polypeptide(L)'
;MNRTILNRSYGEFFGREKWDYFSTLTYKYPKSIKRNRIEMDRLTKYFKKQAIAFSMVWVTEWHISGTSTHSHLLTKGVDVTLIDKYWSKSNLGYKKFNDHKVYERDKGADFYIAKYIDKEVDYYTFGI
;
A
#
# COMPACT_ATOMS: atom_id res chain seq x y z
N MET A 1 20.17 -8.48 -12.23
CA MET A 1 20.25 -7.34 -11.31
C MET A 1 20.17 -7.83 -9.89
N ASN A 2 21.06 -7.34 -9.04
CA ASN A 2 21.04 -7.78 -7.64
C ASN A 2 19.98 -6.99 -6.85
N ARG A 3 19.34 -7.67 -5.92
CA ARG A 3 18.23 -7.08 -5.15
C ARG A 3 18.64 -5.87 -4.31
N THR A 4 19.88 -5.83 -3.82
CA THR A 4 20.37 -4.69 -3.05
C THR A 4 20.37 -3.41 -3.89
N ILE A 5 20.80 -3.50 -5.15
CA ILE A 5 20.78 -2.37 -6.09
C ILE A 5 19.34 -1.98 -6.37
N LEU A 6 18.47 -2.96 -6.58
CA LEU A 6 17.05 -2.74 -6.83
C LEU A 6 16.39 -2.04 -5.64
N ASN A 7 16.67 -2.50 -4.41
CA ASN A 7 16.13 -1.89 -3.19
C ASN A 7 16.54 -0.42 -3.07
N ARG A 8 17.81 -0.11 -3.35
CA ARG A 8 18.31 1.26 -3.30
C ARG A 8 17.60 2.15 -4.32
N SER A 9 17.46 1.66 -5.55
CA SER A 9 16.79 2.40 -6.64
C SER A 9 15.33 2.70 -6.30
N TYR A 10 14.60 1.72 -5.75
CA TYR A 10 13.24 1.92 -5.32
C TYR A 10 13.14 2.90 -4.16
N GLY A 11 14.06 2.79 -3.19
CA GLY A 11 14.08 3.71 -2.06
C GLY A 11 14.31 5.16 -2.50
N GLU A 12 15.23 5.37 -3.44
CA GLU A 12 15.47 6.71 -4.01
C GLU A 12 14.26 7.23 -4.76
N PHE A 13 13.64 6.38 -5.57
CA PHE A 13 12.43 6.73 -6.34
C PHE A 13 11.29 7.11 -5.40
N PHE A 14 10.99 6.28 -4.41
CA PHE A 14 9.91 6.54 -3.48
C PHE A 14 10.18 7.76 -2.60
N GLY A 15 11.44 8.00 -2.25
CA GLY A 15 11.83 9.15 -1.44
C GLY A 15 11.67 10.49 -2.15
N ARG A 16 11.62 10.50 -3.48
CA ARG A 16 11.43 11.72 -4.28
C ARG A 16 9.98 12.14 -4.36
N GLU A 17 9.05 11.20 -4.18
CA GLU A 17 7.63 11.51 -4.25
C GLU A 17 7.16 12.18 -2.97
N LYS A 18 6.21 13.09 -3.12
CA LYS A 18 5.56 13.76 -1.98
C LYS A 18 4.34 12.95 -1.58
N TRP A 19 4.57 11.87 -0.86
CA TRP A 19 3.49 11.01 -0.39
C TRP A 19 2.65 11.74 0.65
N ASP A 20 1.37 11.40 0.72
CA ASP A 20 0.45 11.99 1.70
C ASP A 20 0.33 11.13 2.95
N TYR A 21 0.21 9.82 2.77
CA TYR A 21 -0.04 8.90 3.89
C TYR A 21 0.77 7.62 3.75
N PHE A 22 1.13 7.08 4.90
CA PHE A 22 1.62 5.70 5.05
C PHE A 22 0.54 4.91 5.79
N SER A 23 0.03 3.85 5.14
CA SER A 23 -1.11 3.10 5.67
C SER A 23 -0.80 1.63 5.80
N THR A 24 -1.48 0.97 6.74
CA THR A 24 -1.47 -0.49 6.88
C THR A 24 -2.91 -0.97 6.83
N LEU A 25 -3.20 -1.88 5.91
CA LEU A 25 -4.54 -2.44 5.72
C LEU A 25 -4.54 -3.88 6.19
N THR A 26 -5.50 -4.21 7.04
CA THR A 26 -5.62 -5.53 7.67
C THR A 26 -6.91 -6.20 7.25
N TYR A 27 -6.83 -7.49 6.93
CA TYR A 27 -7.99 -8.28 6.53
C TYR A 27 -8.70 -8.89 7.74
N LYS A 28 -9.99 -9.03 7.61
CA LYS A 28 -10.85 -9.71 8.58
C LYS A 28 -10.72 -11.24 8.48
N TYR A 29 -10.48 -11.76 7.26
CA TYR A 29 -10.25 -13.18 7.01
C TYR A 29 -8.90 -13.38 6.36
N PRO A 30 -8.23 -14.55 6.55
CA PRO A 30 -6.92 -14.79 5.96
C PRO A 30 -6.88 -14.63 4.46
N LYS A 31 -5.82 -14.00 3.94
CA LYS A 31 -5.57 -13.82 2.51
C LYS A 31 -4.16 -14.26 2.17
N SER A 32 -4.02 -15.00 1.07
CA SER A 32 -2.72 -15.31 0.49
C SER A 32 -2.12 -14.06 -0.16
N ILE A 33 -0.84 -14.10 -0.49
CA ILE A 33 -0.18 -13.03 -1.24
C ILE A 33 -0.93 -12.77 -2.56
N LYS A 34 -1.23 -13.83 -3.30
CA LYS A 34 -1.95 -13.73 -4.57
C LYS A 34 -3.32 -13.07 -4.40
N ARG A 35 -4.06 -13.48 -3.36
CA ARG A 35 -5.39 -12.91 -3.11
C ARG A 35 -5.30 -11.46 -2.69
N ASN A 36 -4.31 -11.10 -1.86
CA ASN A 36 -4.09 -9.70 -1.49
C ASN A 36 -3.84 -8.84 -2.74
N ARG A 37 -3.03 -9.31 -3.68
CA ARG A 37 -2.76 -8.57 -4.92
C ARG A 37 -4.03 -8.36 -5.73
N ILE A 38 -4.90 -9.38 -5.81
CA ILE A 38 -6.20 -9.24 -6.48
C ILE A 38 -7.04 -8.15 -5.80
N GLU A 39 -7.09 -8.16 -4.48
CA GLU A 39 -7.87 -7.17 -3.74
C GLU A 39 -7.28 -5.76 -3.90
N MET A 40 -5.97 -5.62 -3.91
CA MET A 40 -5.33 -4.31 -4.14
C MET A 40 -5.57 -3.80 -5.55
N ASP A 41 -5.58 -4.69 -6.56
CA ASP A 41 -5.94 -4.32 -7.93
C ASP A 41 -7.39 -3.82 -8.00
N ARG A 42 -8.29 -4.45 -7.26
CA ARG A 42 -9.68 -3.99 -7.18
C ARG A 42 -9.81 -2.63 -6.53
N LEU A 43 -9.00 -2.37 -5.51
CA LEU A 43 -8.95 -1.07 -4.85
C LEU A 43 -8.47 0.02 -5.83
N THR A 44 -7.42 -0.26 -6.61
CA THR A 44 -6.93 0.70 -7.61
C THR A 44 -8.01 0.98 -8.67
N LYS A 45 -8.75 -0.03 -9.10
CA LYS A 45 -9.86 0.15 -10.03
C LYS A 45 -10.97 1.02 -9.44
N TYR A 46 -11.23 0.85 -8.15
CA TYR A 46 -12.20 1.68 -7.45
C TYR A 46 -11.79 3.16 -7.49
N PHE A 47 -10.50 3.45 -7.20
CA PHE A 47 -10.00 4.83 -7.26
C PHE A 47 -10.11 5.40 -8.68
N LYS A 48 -9.82 4.61 -9.70
CA LYS A 48 -9.95 5.04 -11.10
C LYS A 48 -11.39 5.45 -11.42
N LYS A 49 -12.36 4.71 -10.92
CA LYS A 49 -13.78 5.03 -11.13
C LYS A 49 -14.19 6.33 -10.45
N GLN A 50 -13.49 6.73 -9.40
CA GLN A 50 -13.73 8.01 -8.73
C GLN A 50 -13.09 9.18 -9.49
N ALA A 51 -12.43 8.91 -10.62
CA ALA A 51 -11.77 9.91 -11.47
C ALA A 51 -10.75 10.78 -10.72
N ILE A 52 -10.09 10.21 -9.73
CA ILE A 52 -9.04 10.89 -8.98
C ILE A 52 -7.67 10.60 -9.58
N ALA A 53 -6.80 11.61 -9.59
CA ALA A 53 -5.40 11.43 -9.94
C ALA A 53 -4.66 10.95 -8.69
N PHE A 54 -3.97 9.83 -8.77
CA PHE A 54 -3.30 9.27 -7.60
C PHE A 54 -2.06 8.46 -7.96
N SER A 55 -1.18 8.33 -6.97
CA SER A 55 -0.07 7.37 -7.01
C SER A 55 -0.15 6.50 -5.77
N MET A 56 0.20 5.24 -5.92
CA MET A 56 0.21 4.30 -4.81
C MET A 56 1.29 3.25 -5.03
N VAL A 57 2.03 2.98 -3.98
CA VAL A 57 2.93 1.82 -3.91
C VAL A 57 2.53 1.01 -2.71
N TRP A 58 2.49 -0.32 -2.86
CA TRP A 58 2.19 -1.17 -1.72
C TRP A 58 3.10 -2.39 -1.69
N VAL A 59 3.32 -2.87 -0.47
CA VAL A 59 4.07 -4.08 -0.19
C VAL A 59 3.13 -5.06 0.48
N THR A 60 3.07 -6.27 -0.03
CA THR A 60 2.33 -7.36 0.59
C THR A 60 3.27 -8.11 1.52
N GLU A 61 2.88 -8.23 2.78
CA GLU A 61 3.68 -8.88 3.81
C GLU A 61 2.86 -9.93 4.54
N TRP A 62 3.48 -11.07 4.89
CA TRP A 62 2.85 -12.04 5.76
C TRP A 62 2.69 -11.45 7.16
N HIS A 63 1.49 -11.63 7.71
CA HIS A 63 1.23 -11.30 9.10
C HIS A 63 2.08 -12.21 10.00
N ILE A 64 2.41 -11.74 11.20
CA ILE A 64 3.23 -12.48 12.14
C ILE A 64 2.67 -13.87 12.47
N SER A 65 1.35 -14.04 12.35
CA SER A 65 0.69 -15.35 12.53
C SER A 65 1.05 -16.36 11.44
N GLY A 66 1.52 -15.90 10.27
CA GLY A 66 1.82 -16.74 9.11
C GLY A 66 0.61 -17.26 8.37
N THR A 67 -0.61 -16.85 8.76
CA THR A 67 -1.86 -17.36 8.18
C THR A 67 -2.55 -16.34 7.27
N SER A 68 -2.14 -15.10 7.32
CA SER A 68 -2.72 -14.03 6.50
C SER A 68 -1.65 -13.03 6.09
N THR A 69 -2.05 -12.12 5.21
CA THR A 69 -1.19 -11.03 4.75
C THR A 69 -1.80 -9.69 5.14
N HIS A 70 -0.99 -8.66 5.09
CA HIS A 70 -1.47 -7.28 5.14
C HIS A 70 -0.66 -6.45 4.13
N SER A 71 -1.18 -5.28 3.79
CA SER A 71 -0.51 -4.37 2.87
C SER A 71 -0.05 -3.14 3.62
N HIS A 72 1.21 -2.76 3.37
CA HIS A 72 1.73 -1.44 3.74
C HIS A 72 1.76 -0.61 2.47
N LEU A 73 1.23 0.61 2.52
CA LEU A 73 1.15 1.43 1.32
C LEU A 73 1.50 2.88 1.57
N LEU A 74 2.08 3.49 0.54
CA LEU A 74 2.24 4.94 0.43
C LEU A 74 1.25 5.41 -0.60
N THR A 75 0.50 6.46 -0.30
CA THR A 75 -0.50 7.04 -1.20
C THR A 75 -0.28 8.53 -1.37
N LYS A 76 -0.61 9.01 -2.56
CA LYS A 76 -0.62 10.43 -2.91
C LYS A 76 -1.89 10.70 -3.70
N GLY A 77 -2.64 11.72 -3.29
CA GLY A 77 -3.88 12.10 -3.96
C GLY A 77 -5.10 11.27 -3.56
N VAL A 78 -5.00 10.42 -2.56
CA VAL A 78 -6.09 9.58 -2.09
C VAL A 78 -6.55 10.03 -0.71
N ASP A 79 -7.85 10.26 -0.57
CA ASP A 79 -8.44 10.46 0.75
C ASP A 79 -8.55 9.10 1.44
N VAL A 80 -7.91 8.95 2.60
CA VAL A 80 -7.88 7.67 3.32
C VAL A 80 -9.27 7.20 3.75
N THR A 81 -10.23 8.10 3.87
CA THR A 81 -11.62 7.72 4.17
C THR A 81 -12.22 6.89 3.04
N LEU A 82 -11.78 7.10 1.80
CA LEU A 82 -12.20 6.27 0.67
C LEU A 82 -11.67 4.85 0.79
N ILE A 83 -10.46 4.70 1.27
CA ILE A 83 -9.86 3.38 1.52
C ILE A 83 -10.72 2.63 2.54
N ASP A 84 -10.98 3.26 3.66
CA ASP A 84 -11.74 2.64 4.75
C ASP A 84 -13.17 2.32 4.34
N LYS A 85 -13.79 3.21 3.58
CA LYS A 85 -15.14 3.00 3.06
C LYS A 85 -15.19 1.78 2.13
N TYR A 86 -14.24 1.68 1.21
CA TYR A 86 -14.14 0.55 0.29
C TYR A 86 -13.89 -0.75 1.07
N TRP A 87 -12.97 -0.70 2.03
CA TRP A 87 -12.57 -1.87 2.82
C TRP A 87 -13.73 -2.45 3.60
N SER A 88 -14.48 -1.58 4.27
CA SER A 88 -15.65 -1.99 5.06
C SER A 88 -16.80 -2.46 4.17
N LYS A 89 -17.10 -1.72 3.11
CA LYS A 89 -18.21 -2.00 2.21
C LYS A 89 -18.00 -3.30 1.44
N SER A 90 -16.75 -3.60 1.09
CA SER A 90 -16.38 -4.83 0.38
C SER A 90 -16.16 -6.01 1.34
N ASN A 91 -16.43 -5.80 2.61
CA ASN A 91 -16.29 -6.83 3.66
C ASN A 91 -14.88 -7.42 3.76
N LEU A 92 -13.88 -6.62 3.46
CA LEU A 92 -12.48 -7.05 3.50
C LEU A 92 -11.93 -7.00 4.92
N GLY A 93 -12.32 -5.99 5.68
CA GLY A 93 -11.86 -5.83 7.04
C GLY A 93 -12.59 -4.71 7.75
N TYR A 94 -12.19 -4.45 9.01
CA TYR A 94 -12.75 -3.40 9.83
C TYR A 94 -11.88 -2.16 9.73
N LYS A 95 -12.47 -1.00 9.42
CA LYS A 95 -11.73 0.25 9.30
C LYS A 95 -10.93 0.60 10.56
N LYS A 96 -11.41 0.19 11.74
CA LYS A 96 -10.72 0.45 13.01
C LYS A 96 -9.37 -0.25 13.13
N PHE A 97 -9.11 -1.28 12.32
CA PHE A 97 -7.84 -2.00 12.29
C PHE A 97 -6.92 -1.51 11.17
N ASN A 98 -7.41 -0.64 10.29
CA ASN A 98 -6.55 0.04 9.34
C ASN A 98 -5.85 1.19 10.04
N ASP A 99 -4.58 1.39 9.68
CA ASP A 99 -3.78 2.47 10.24
C ASP A 99 -3.36 3.41 9.13
N HIS A 100 -3.61 4.70 9.29
CA HIS A 100 -3.25 5.73 8.32
C HIS A 100 -2.43 6.79 9.04
N LYS A 101 -1.16 6.89 8.68
CA LYS A 101 -0.25 7.89 9.25
C LYS A 101 0.09 8.93 8.21
N VAL A 102 0.06 10.20 8.58
CA VAL A 102 0.55 11.28 7.72
C VAL A 102 2.01 11.01 7.41
N TYR A 103 2.36 11.05 6.12
CA TYR A 103 3.73 10.83 5.70
C TYR A 103 4.62 11.96 6.19
N GLU A 104 5.68 11.60 6.89
CA GLU A 104 6.69 12.55 7.37
C GLU A 104 8.01 12.23 6.68
N ARG A 105 8.48 13.15 5.84
CA ARG A 105 9.66 12.97 4.99
C ARG A 105 10.89 12.54 5.75
N ASP A 106 11.13 13.17 6.89
CA ASP A 106 12.31 12.96 7.70
C ASP A 106 12.25 11.68 8.52
N LYS A 107 11.12 11.00 8.57
CA LYS A 107 10.99 9.72 9.28
C LYS A 107 11.17 8.51 8.38
N GLY A 108 11.34 8.71 7.06
CA GLY A 108 11.74 7.64 6.15
C GLY A 108 10.70 6.56 5.86
N ALA A 109 9.43 6.95 5.69
CA ALA A 109 8.39 5.98 5.31
C ALA A 109 8.69 5.32 3.96
N ASP A 110 9.29 6.06 3.03
CA ASP A 110 9.79 5.55 1.77
C ASP A 110 10.85 4.48 1.98
N PHE A 111 11.79 4.73 2.91
CA PHE A 111 12.82 3.77 3.28
C PHE A 111 12.20 2.54 3.94
N TYR A 112 11.16 2.73 4.76
CA TYR A 112 10.44 1.64 5.38
C TYR A 112 9.83 0.70 4.33
N ILE A 113 9.21 1.27 3.29
CA ILE A 113 8.67 0.47 2.17
C ILE A 113 9.80 -0.26 1.45
N ALA A 114 10.92 0.42 1.17
CA ALA A 114 12.03 -0.14 0.41
C ALA A 114 12.65 -1.38 1.07
N LYS A 115 12.63 -1.46 2.40
CA LYS A 115 13.21 -2.64 3.08
C LYS A 115 12.41 -3.93 2.86
N TYR A 116 11.18 -3.82 2.35
CA TYR A 116 10.36 -4.97 2.01
C TYR A 116 10.45 -5.38 0.55
N ILE A 117 11.44 -4.85 -0.19
CA ILE A 117 11.53 -5.10 -1.64
C ILE A 117 11.72 -6.58 -1.99
N ASP A 118 12.22 -7.39 -1.05
CA ASP A 118 12.31 -8.83 -1.25
C ASP A 118 10.96 -9.54 -1.16
N LYS A 119 9.93 -8.83 -0.77
CA LYS A 119 8.55 -9.28 -0.73
C LYS A 119 7.85 -8.86 -2.02
N GLU A 120 6.52 -8.97 -2.07
CA GLU A 120 5.77 -8.53 -3.23
C GLU A 120 5.56 -7.02 -3.16
N VAL A 121 6.21 -6.28 -4.08
CA VAL A 121 6.08 -4.82 -4.18
C VAL A 121 5.39 -4.47 -5.48
N ASP A 122 4.35 -3.67 -5.40
CA ASP A 122 3.57 -3.22 -6.54
C ASP A 122 3.49 -1.70 -6.54
N TYR A 123 3.46 -1.13 -7.75
CA TYR A 123 3.36 0.33 -7.93
C TYR A 123 2.28 0.62 -8.95
N TYR A 124 1.48 1.64 -8.67
CA TYR A 124 0.43 2.06 -9.57
C TYR A 124 0.26 3.57 -9.54
N THR A 125 0.07 4.16 -10.72
CA THR A 125 -0.23 5.59 -10.85
C THR A 125 -1.33 5.79 -11.89
N PHE A 126 -2.16 6.81 -11.69
CA PHE A 126 -3.25 7.15 -12.60
C PHE A 126 -3.47 8.66 -12.59
N GLY A 127 -3.52 9.24 -13.78
CA GLY A 127 -3.86 10.65 -13.93
C GLY A 127 -2.79 11.64 -13.47
N ILE A 128 -1.59 11.17 -13.24
CA ILE A 128 -0.47 12.02 -12.78
C ILE A 128 0.57 12.16 -13.88
#